data_aae21592f030359183cb52c642092497
#
_entry.id   aae21592f030359183cb52c642092497
#
_cell.length_a   1.000
_cell.length_b   1.000
_cell.length_c   1.000
_cell.angle_alpha   90.00
_cell.angle_beta   90.00
_cell.angle_gamma   90.00
#
_symmetry.space_group_name_H-M   'P 1'
#
loop_
_entity.id
_entity.type
_entity.pdbx_description
1 polymer ?
#
loop_
_entity_poly.entity_id
_entity_poly.type
_entity_poly.pdbx_seq_one_letter_code
_entity_poly.pdbx_strand_id
1 'polypeptide(L)'
;GDVYKRQKVYKTQVVNDRGIHICKSMLAWEKFGNGETPETSGLKGDKLVGKYYVEFDKAYKNEINALVADGATEDDAKKNAPIILEAQQMLLDWEAGKPEVIALWEKMNGWVYAGFDATFEAIGVDFDKNYYESNTYLLGKDIVDAGLEKGVFYKKEDGSVWIDLTPDGLDEKLVLRKDGTSVYITQDLGTAVQRVKDFPDVGGMVYTVGNEQDYHFKVLFLILKKLGYSWAEHLYHLSYGMVDLPSGKMKSREGTVVDADDLISEMTETAPVSYTHLRA
;
A
#
# COMPACT_ATOMS: atom_id res chain seq x y z
N GLY A 1 -0.30 -25.90 -17.95
CA GLY A 1 0.71 -25.44 -18.90
C GLY A 1 0.17 -24.91 -20.23
N ASP A 2 -0.82 -25.55 -20.85
CA ASP A 2 -1.23 -25.16 -22.23
C ASP A 2 -2.20 -23.97 -22.27
N VAL A 3 -2.93 -23.69 -21.19
CA VAL A 3 -3.82 -22.51 -21.10
C VAL A 3 -3.00 -21.22 -21.06
N TYR A 4 -1.86 -21.24 -20.39
CA TYR A 4 -0.96 -20.10 -20.27
C TYR A 4 -0.32 -19.65 -21.60
N LYS A 5 -0.11 -20.59 -22.55
CA LYS A 5 0.51 -20.29 -23.85
C LYS A 5 -0.43 -19.63 -24.87
N ARG A 6 -1.74 -19.53 -24.55
CA ARG A 6 -2.77 -18.99 -25.46
C ARG A 6 -3.38 -17.68 -25.01
N GLN A 7 -3.09 -17.25 -23.78
CA GLN A 7 -3.61 -15.99 -23.23
C GLN A 7 -2.49 -14.95 -23.20
N LYS A 8 -2.80 -13.73 -23.63
CA LYS A 8 -1.96 -12.57 -23.41
C LYS A 8 -2.22 -12.10 -21.96
N VAL A 9 -1.19 -12.16 -21.13
CA VAL A 9 -1.27 -11.79 -19.73
C VAL A 9 -0.40 -10.57 -19.51
N TYR A 10 -0.97 -9.54 -18.87
CA TYR A 10 -0.26 -8.37 -18.39
C TYR A 10 -0.09 -8.47 -16.88
N LYS A 11 1.15 -8.43 -16.43
CA LYS A 11 1.53 -8.46 -15.02
C LYS A 11 1.65 -7.02 -14.52
N THR A 12 0.86 -6.67 -13.54
CA THR A 12 0.87 -5.32 -12.97
C THR A 12 0.89 -5.37 -11.45
N GLN A 13 1.50 -4.36 -10.84
CA GLN A 13 1.44 -4.18 -9.39
C GLN A 13 1.09 -2.74 -9.03
N VAL A 14 0.66 -2.54 -7.78
CA VAL A 14 0.48 -1.23 -7.15
C VAL A 14 1.57 -1.07 -6.11
N VAL A 15 2.28 0.05 -6.17
CA VAL A 15 3.32 0.41 -5.22
C VAL A 15 2.80 1.54 -4.34
N ASN A 16 2.72 1.29 -3.04
CA ASN A 16 2.30 2.28 -2.05
C ASN A 16 3.50 3.17 -1.67
N ASP A 17 3.69 4.24 -2.41
CA ASP A 17 4.84 5.15 -2.33
C ASP A 17 4.50 6.53 -1.74
N ARG A 18 3.26 6.72 -1.25
CA ARG A 18 2.81 7.96 -0.60
C ARG A 18 2.01 7.73 0.67
N GLY A 19 1.75 8.82 1.38
CA GLY A 19 0.89 8.83 2.55
C GLY A 19 1.68 8.91 3.86
N ILE A 20 0.93 8.95 4.96
CA ILE A 20 1.49 9.19 6.30
C ILE A 20 2.56 8.15 6.70
N HIS A 21 2.44 6.91 6.22
CA HIS A 21 3.42 5.87 6.57
C HIS A 21 4.78 6.12 5.94
N ILE A 22 4.80 6.66 4.71
CA ILE A 22 6.02 7.06 4.03
C ILE A 22 6.65 8.27 4.74
N CYS A 23 5.83 9.28 5.05
CA CYS A 23 6.29 10.47 5.79
C CYS A 23 6.89 10.12 7.16
N LYS A 24 6.39 9.09 7.85
CA LYS A 24 6.97 8.60 9.11
C LYS A 24 8.40 8.13 8.94
N SER A 25 8.67 7.32 7.92
CA SER A 25 10.05 6.85 7.62
C SER A 25 10.95 8.00 7.20
N MET A 26 10.44 8.92 6.37
CA MET A 26 11.17 10.10 5.91
C MET A 26 11.58 10.99 7.09
N LEU A 27 10.63 11.33 7.96
CA LEU A 27 10.88 12.16 9.14
C LEU A 27 11.87 11.52 10.10
N ALA A 28 11.73 10.21 10.36
CA ALA A 28 12.66 9.50 11.23
C ALA A 28 14.08 9.45 10.63
N TRP A 29 14.21 9.26 9.32
CA TRP A 29 15.51 9.33 8.65
C TRP A 29 16.13 10.71 8.75
N GLU A 30 15.35 11.76 8.55
CA GLU A 30 15.82 13.16 8.67
C GLU A 30 16.30 13.48 10.09
N LYS A 31 15.54 13.04 11.13
CA LYS A 31 15.86 13.31 12.53
C LYS A 31 16.99 12.43 13.09
N PHE A 32 17.06 11.18 12.71
CA PHE A 32 17.90 10.18 13.37
C PHE A 32 18.94 9.54 12.45
N GLY A 33 18.82 9.74 11.13
CA GLY A 33 19.60 9.02 10.13
C GLY A 33 21.02 9.57 9.92
N ASN A 34 21.30 10.81 10.34
CA ASN A 34 22.62 11.44 10.16
C ASN A 34 23.19 11.28 8.73
N GLY A 35 22.31 11.27 7.72
CA GLY A 35 22.71 11.11 6.32
C GLY A 35 23.03 9.67 5.90
N GLU A 36 22.68 8.66 6.69
CA GLU A 36 22.86 7.24 6.35
C GLU A 36 22.17 6.91 5.01
N THR A 37 22.87 6.15 4.17
CA THR A 37 22.36 5.69 2.86
C THR A 37 22.50 4.17 2.76
N PRO A 38 21.89 3.50 1.75
CA PRO A 38 22.13 2.08 1.53
C PRO A 38 23.62 1.74 1.41
N GLU A 39 24.40 2.58 0.74
CA GLU A 39 25.84 2.37 0.55
C GLU A 39 26.62 2.49 1.86
N THR A 40 26.28 3.44 2.72
CA THR A 40 26.99 3.67 3.99
C THR A 40 26.59 2.70 5.08
N SER A 41 25.33 2.22 5.04
CA SER A 41 24.81 1.25 6.03
C SER A 41 25.07 -0.19 5.64
N GLY A 42 25.29 -0.47 4.35
CA GLY A 42 25.33 -1.84 3.83
C GLY A 42 23.96 -2.54 3.81
N LEU A 43 22.88 -1.81 4.09
CA LEU A 43 21.52 -2.33 4.04
C LEU A 43 20.91 -2.11 2.65
N LYS A 44 20.08 -3.05 2.20
CA LYS A 44 19.23 -2.84 1.04
C LYS A 44 18.28 -1.65 1.29
N GLY A 45 17.94 -0.89 0.26
CA GLY A 45 17.23 0.37 0.41
C GLY A 45 15.88 0.28 1.11
N ASP A 46 15.08 -0.72 0.80
CA ASP A 46 13.81 -0.98 1.47
C ASP A 46 13.98 -1.40 2.94
N LYS A 47 15.04 -2.19 3.26
CA LYS A 47 15.40 -2.52 4.65
C LYS A 47 15.84 -1.27 5.42
N LEU A 48 16.61 -0.37 4.79
CA LEU A 48 17.02 0.89 5.41
C LEU A 48 15.81 1.78 5.73
N VAL A 49 14.89 1.94 4.78
CA VAL A 49 13.67 2.74 4.99
C VAL A 49 12.77 2.09 6.04
N GLY A 50 12.66 0.75 6.03
CA GLY A 50 11.96 -0.02 7.06
C GLY A 50 12.54 0.15 8.46
N LYS A 51 13.87 0.21 8.59
CA LYS A 51 14.56 0.55 9.86
C LYS A 51 14.04 1.88 10.44
N TYR A 52 13.94 2.91 9.61
CA TYR A 52 13.46 4.22 10.07
C TYR A 52 11.96 4.25 10.35
N TYR A 53 11.16 3.37 9.73
CA TYR A 53 9.77 3.19 10.14
C TYR A 53 9.64 2.66 11.58
N VAL A 54 10.51 1.73 11.97
CA VAL A 54 10.58 1.20 13.35
C VAL A 54 11.11 2.27 14.31
N GLU A 55 12.13 3.04 13.92
CA GLU A 55 12.65 4.14 14.73
C GLU A 55 11.58 5.22 14.99
N PHE A 56 10.76 5.55 13.98
CA PHE A 56 9.61 6.42 14.17
C PHE A 56 8.66 5.88 15.24
N ASP A 57 8.30 4.59 15.17
CA ASP A 57 7.36 3.98 16.12
C ASP A 57 7.90 4.00 17.56
N LYS A 58 9.20 3.79 17.73
CA LYS A 58 9.87 3.92 19.05
C LYS A 58 9.80 5.35 19.59
N ALA A 59 10.16 6.34 18.77
CA ALA A 59 10.10 7.75 19.17
C ALA A 59 8.67 8.15 19.50
N TYR A 60 7.70 7.75 18.67
CA TYR A 60 6.29 8.03 18.87
C TYR A 60 5.75 7.44 20.19
N LYS A 61 6.10 6.18 20.52
CA LYS A 61 5.74 5.54 21.78
C LYS A 61 6.34 6.27 22.99
N ASN A 62 7.59 6.71 22.88
CA ASN A 62 8.25 7.48 23.95
C ASN A 62 7.56 8.81 24.20
N GLU A 63 7.16 9.55 23.15
CA GLU A 63 6.43 10.81 23.27
C GLU A 63 5.03 10.59 23.87
N ILE A 64 4.30 9.54 23.45
CA ILE A 64 3.02 9.18 24.06
C ILE A 64 3.18 8.93 25.55
N ASN A 65 4.17 8.11 25.96
CA ASN A 65 4.40 7.79 27.36
C ASN A 65 4.73 9.03 28.18
N ALA A 66 5.50 9.98 27.63
CA ALA A 66 5.79 11.25 28.28
C ALA A 66 4.53 12.09 28.47
N LEU A 67 3.70 12.24 27.43
CA LEU A 67 2.44 13.00 27.53
C LEU A 67 1.45 12.36 28.52
N VAL A 68 1.37 11.04 28.57
CA VAL A 68 0.53 10.32 29.54
C VAL A 68 1.06 10.53 30.97
N ALA A 69 2.38 10.50 31.16
CA ALA A 69 2.99 10.80 32.46
C ALA A 69 2.71 12.24 32.92
N ASP A 70 2.58 13.18 31.99
CA ASP A 70 2.20 14.58 32.23
C ASP A 70 0.67 14.79 32.40
N GLY A 71 -0.12 13.70 32.38
CA GLY A 71 -1.55 13.72 32.69
C GLY A 71 -2.49 13.72 31.46
N ALA A 72 -1.98 13.55 30.23
CA ALA A 72 -2.85 13.40 29.07
C ALA A 72 -3.51 12.01 29.04
N THR A 73 -4.69 11.92 28.41
CA THR A 73 -5.25 10.60 28.07
C THR A 73 -4.42 9.93 26.99
N GLU A 74 -4.43 8.60 26.93
CA GLU A 74 -3.69 7.87 25.89
C GLU A 74 -4.12 8.25 24.46
N ASP A 75 -5.44 8.48 24.28
CA ASP A 75 -6.01 8.88 22.99
C ASP A 75 -5.60 10.30 22.59
N ASP A 76 -5.53 11.23 23.56
CA ASP A 76 -5.04 12.58 23.31
C ASP A 76 -3.53 12.59 23.07
N ALA A 77 -2.77 11.79 23.82
CA ALA A 77 -1.33 11.65 23.64
C ALA A 77 -1.00 11.12 22.24
N LYS A 78 -1.72 10.09 21.74
CA LYS A 78 -1.57 9.57 20.39
C LYS A 78 -1.83 10.60 19.30
N LYS A 79 -2.77 11.49 19.51
CA LYS A 79 -3.13 12.53 18.53
C LYS A 79 -2.17 13.73 18.55
N ASN A 80 -1.58 14.02 19.70
CA ASN A 80 -0.84 15.25 19.94
C ASN A 80 0.67 15.03 20.15
N ALA A 81 1.17 13.80 20.03
CA ALA A 81 2.60 13.54 20.08
C ALA A 81 3.32 14.39 19.01
N PRO A 82 4.38 15.13 19.33
CA PRO A 82 5.05 16.04 18.41
C PRO A 82 5.45 15.37 17.09
N ILE A 83 6.05 14.19 17.15
CA ILE A 83 6.54 13.50 15.96
C ILE A 83 5.42 13.07 14.99
N ILE A 84 4.20 12.75 15.48
CA ILE A 84 3.08 12.43 14.59
C ILE A 84 2.53 13.68 13.92
N LEU A 85 2.49 14.80 14.63
CA LEU A 85 2.08 16.08 14.06
C LEU A 85 3.07 16.56 12.98
N GLU A 86 4.37 16.40 13.22
CA GLU A 86 5.39 16.71 12.21
C GLU A 86 5.25 15.81 10.98
N ALA A 87 4.99 14.51 11.15
CA ALA A 87 4.75 13.61 10.01
C ALA A 87 3.48 13.98 9.23
N GLN A 88 2.43 14.42 9.91
CA GLN A 88 1.21 14.93 9.26
C GLN A 88 1.50 16.23 8.50
N GLN A 89 2.30 17.14 9.06
CA GLN A 89 2.71 18.35 8.37
C GLN A 89 3.57 18.02 7.14
N MET A 90 4.49 17.06 7.24
CA MET A 90 5.29 16.60 6.10
C MET A 90 4.42 16.05 4.97
N LEU A 91 3.32 15.34 5.28
CA LEU A 91 2.37 14.88 4.26
C LEU A 91 1.67 16.06 3.56
N LEU A 92 1.23 17.08 4.32
CA LEU A 92 0.64 18.29 3.74
C LEU A 92 1.64 19.03 2.86
N ASP A 93 2.89 19.09 3.29
CA ASP A 93 3.99 19.72 2.56
C ASP A 93 4.31 18.96 1.26
N TRP A 94 4.26 17.62 1.29
CA TRP A 94 4.37 16.79 0.10
C TRP A 94 3.21 17.05 -0.87
N GLU A 95 1.97 17.10 -0.38
CA GLU A 95 0.78 17.39 -1.20
C GLU A 95 0.80 18.80 -1.78
N ALA A 96 1.42 19.74 -1.08
CA ALA A 96 1.65 21.11 -1.56
C ALA A 96 2.83 21.23 -2.55
N GLY A 97 3.57 20.14 -2.78
CA GLY A 97 4.70 20.10 -3.71
C GLY A 97 5.93 20.85 -3.20
N LYS A 98 6.17 20.93 -1.88
CA LYS A 98 7.37 21.58 -1.35
C LYS A 98 8.64 20.90 -1.84
N PRO A 99 9.56 21.61 -2.50
CA PRO A 99 10.71 21.00 -3.20
C PRO A 99 11.59 20.12 -2.31
N GLU A 100 11.85 20.55 -1.07
CA GLU A 100 12.68 19.81 -0.11
C GLU A 100 12.05 18.49 0.31
N VAL A 101 10.72 18.46 0.51
CA VAL A 101 10.00 17.26 0.89
C VAL A 101 9.88 16.30 -0.29
N ILE A 102 9.63 16.83 -1.48
CA ILE A 102 9.59 16.02 -2.72
C ILE A 102 10.97 15.40 -2.99
N ALA A 103 12.06 16.16 -2.86
CA ALA A 103 13.42 15.64 -3.07
C ALA A 103 13.78 14.52 -2.07
N LEU A 104 13.37 14.66 -0.81
CA LEU A 104 13.56 13.62 0.21
C LEU A 104 12.72 12.37 -0.12
N TRP A 105 11.47 12.58 -0.52
CA TRP A 105 10.56 11.52 -0.92
C TRP A 105 11.09 10.75 -2.15
N GLU A 106 11.54 11.43 -3.20
CA GLU A 106 12.14 10.82 -4.39
C GLU A 106 13.39 10.02 -4.04
N LYS A 107 14.26 10.57 -3.20
CA LYS A 107 15.49 9.91 -2.75
C LYS A 107 15.19 8.61 -2.02
N MET A 108 14.32 8.64 -1.00
CA MET A 108 14.05 7.47 -0.17
C MET A 108 13.22 6.42 -0.90
N ASN A 109 12.21 6.82 -1.69
CA ASN A 109 11.47 5.89 -2.51
C ASN A 109 12.34 5.27 -3.62
N GLY A 110 13.29 6.02 -4.19
CA GLY A 110 14.28 5.47 -5.12
C GLY A 110 15.08 4.32 -4.51
N TRP A 111 15.45 4.41 -3.24
CA TRP A 111 16.09 3.30 -2.53
C TRP A 111 15.16 2.09 -2.37
N VAL A 112 13.88 2.34 -2.05
CA VAL A 112 12.88 1.28 -1.89
C VAL A 112 12.62 0.57 -3.22
N TYR A 113 12.48 1.33 -4.32
CA TYR A 113 12.24 0.75 -5.65
C TYR A 113 13.40 -0.13 -6.10
N ALA A 114 14.64 0.33 -5.94
CA ALA A 114 15.82 -0.47 -6.22
C ALA A 114 15.87 -1.75 -5.35
N GLY A 115 15.43 -1.66 -4.10
CA GLY A 115 15.31 -2.80 -3.21
C GLY A 115 14.23 -3.80 -3.66
N PHE A 116 13.08 -3.34 -4.11
CA PHE A 116 12.02 -4.18 -4.67
C PHE A 116 12.45 -4.89 -5.95
N ASP A 117 13.10 -4.15 -6.86
CA ASP A 117 13.60 -4.72 -8.11
C ASP A 117 14.58 -5.87 -7.85
N ALA A 118 15.49 -5.72 -6.88
CA ALA A 118 16.42 -6.78 -6.49
C ALA A 118 15.69 -8.02 -5.92
N THR A 119 14.66 -7.83 -5.11
CA THR A 119 13.86 -8.95 -4.59
C THR A 119 13.07 -9.63 -5.72
N PHE A 120 12.42 -8.87 -6.59
CA PHE A 120 11.67 -9.43 -7.71
C PHE A 120 12.56 -10.21 -8.68
N GLU A 121 13.76 -9.71 -8.97
CA GLU A 121 14.75 -10.44 -9.77
C GLU A 121 15.13 -11.77 -9.10
N ALA A 122 15.39 -11.75 -7.79
CA ALA A 122 15.79 -12.95 -7.03
C ALA A 122 14.72 -14.05 -7.03
N ILE A 123 13.42 -13.66 -7.02
CA ILE A 123 12.30 -14.62 -7.07
C ILE A 123 11.78 -14.88 -8.50
N GLY A 124 12.40 -14.28 -9.53
CA GLY A 124 12.02 -14.46 -10.92
C GLY A 124 10.67 -13.85 -11.29
N VAL A 125 10.30 -12.73 -10.66
CA VAL A 125 9.05 -11.98 -10.91
C VAL A 125 9.38 -10.69 -11.64
N ASP A 126 8.59 -10.38 -12.66
CA ASP A 126 8.65 -9.12 -13.40
C ASP A 126 7.24 -8.55 -13.60
N PHE A 127 7.15 -7.27 -13.96
CA PHE A 127 5.89 -6.59 -14.23
C PHE A 127 5.95 -5.81 -15.54
N ASP A 128 4.85 -5.88 -16.31
CA ASP A 128 4.71 -5.09 -17.55
C ASP A 128 4.44 -3.62 -17.22
N LYS A 129 3.80 -3.35 -16.05
CA LYS A 129 3.54 -1.99 -15.58
C LYS A 129 3.40 -1.91 -14.07
N ASN A 130 4.08 -0.92 -13.48
CA ASN A 130 3.93 -0.53 -12.09
C ASN A 130 2.97 0.68 -11.99
N TYR A 131 2.02 0.61 -11.05
CA TYR A 131 1.13 1.71 -10.69
C TYR A 131 1.57 2.25 -9.34
N TYR A 132 2.09 3.47 -9.34
CA TYR A 132 2.51 4.15 -8.12
C TYR A 132 1.33 4.91 -7.53
N GLU A 133 1.08 4.75 -6.22
CA GLU A 133 -0.03 5.42 -5.54
C GLU A 133 0.10 6.94 -5.63
N SER A 134 1.32 7.47 -5.62
CA SER A 134 1.63 8.89 -5.86
C SER A 134 1.08 9.44 -7.19
N ASN A 135 0.90 8.59 -8.19
CA ASN A 135 0.33 8.95 -9.48
C ASN A 135 -1.16 8.61 -9.61
N THR A 136 -1.61 7.57 -8.88
CA THR A 136 -2.97 7.03 -9.07
C THR A 136 -4.00 7.58 -8.08
N TYR A 137 -3.57 8.23 -7.00
CA TYR A 137 -4.47 8.71 -5.94
C TYR A 137 -5.51 9.74 -6.40
N LEU A 138 -5.26 10.42 -7.52
CA LEU A 138 -6.20 11.39 -8.11
C LEU A 138 -7.16 10.77 -9.13
N LEU A 139 -6.91 9.54 -9.60
CA LEU A 139 -7.65 8.95 -10.74
C LEU A 139 -9.11 8.64 -10.45
N GLY A 140 -9.52 8.60 -9.20
CA GLY A 140 -10.90 8.24 -8.85
C GLY A 140 -11.92 9.35 -8.94
N LYS A 141 -11.51 10.63 -9.01
CA LYS A 141 -12.44 11.76 -8.93
C LYS A 141 -13.42 11.83 -10.10
N ASP A 142 -12.93 11.69 -11.33
CA ASP A 142 -13.77 11.70 -12.53
C ASP A 142 -14.80 10.56 -12.51
N ILE A 143 -14.44 9.43 -11.92
CA ILE A 143 -15.34 8.26 -11.77
C ILE A 143 -16.45 8.58 -10.77
N VAL A 144 -16.13 9.33 -9.73
CA VAL A 144 -17.13 9.76 -8.74
C VAL A 144 -18.12 10.71 -9.35
N ASP A 145 -17.66 11.70 -10.12
CA ASP A 145 -18.55 12.64 -10.81
C ASP A 145 -19.47 11.91 -11.79
N ALA A 146 -18.93 11.02 -12.61
CA ALA A 146 -19.72 10.18 -13.50
C ALA A 146 -20.72 9.27 -12.75
N GLY A 147 -20.35 8.77 -11.57
CA GLY A 147 -21.22 7.96 -10.71
C GLY A 147 -22.35 8.76 -10.09
N LEU A 148 -22.11 10.02 -9.73
CA LEU A 148 -23.16 10.96 -9.28
C LEU A 148 -24.15 11.26 -10.40
N GLU A 149 -23.67 11.57 -11.60
CA GLU A 149 -24.51 11.82 -12.78
C GLU A 149 -25.41 10.62 -13.12
N LYS A 150 -24.90 9.40 -12.96
CA LYS A 150 -25.66 8.15 -13.18
C LYS A 150 -26.58 7.79 -12.03
N GLY A 151 -26.56 8.51 -10.90
CA GLY A 151 -27.30 8.16 -9.70
C GLY A 151 -26.82 6.88 -8.99
N VAL A 152 -25.61 6.40 -9.29
CA VAL A 152 -24.96 5.28 -8.61
C VAL A 152 -24.40 5.72 -7.27
N PHE A 153 -23.87 6.93 -7.22
CA PHE A 153 -23.43 7.60 -6.01
C PHE A 153 -24.40 8.70 -5.62
N TYR A 154 -24.43 9.06 -4.34
CA TYR A 154 -25.23 10.16 -3.84
C TYR A 154 -24.43 10.98 -2.82
N LYS A 155 -24.81 12.25 -2.69
CA LYS A 155 -24.17 13.19 -1.79
C LYS A 155 -25.00 13.35 -0.53
N LYS A 156 -24.36 13.25 0.64
CA LYS A 156 -24.98 13.56 1.94
C LYS A 156 -24.96 15.06 2.23
N GLU A 157 -25.74 15.51 3.20
CA GLU A 157 -25.85 16.93 3.57
C GLU A 157 -24.52 17.56 3.97
N ASP A 158 -23.59 16.78 4.53
CA ASP A 158 -22.25 17.23 4.92
C ASP A 158 -21.28 17.37 3.72
N GLY A 159 -21.75 17.05 2.51
CA GLY A 159 -20.96 17.11 1.28
C GLY A 159 -20.20 15.83 0.93
N SER A 160 -20.17 14.83 1.79
CA SER A 160 -19.54 13.54 1.52
C SER A 160 -20.32 12.74 0.46
N VAL A 161 -19.62 11.93 -0.33
CA VAL A 161 -20.21 11.09 -1.37
C VAL A 161 -20.20 9.62 -0.94
N TRP A 162 -21.33 8.97 -1.13
CA TRP A 162 -21.59 7.61 -0.69
C TRP A 162 -22.21 6.75 -1.78
N ILE A 163 -22.14 5.45 -1.59
CA ILE A 163 -22.92 4.45 -2.34
C ILE A 163 -23.69 3.57 -1.37
N ASP A 164 -24.95 3.31 -1.70
CA ASP A 164 -25.78 2.33 -0.98
C ASP A 164 -25.61 0.96 -1.64
N LEU A 165 -25.04 0.03 -0.91
CA LEU A 165 -24.88 -1.37 -1.29
C LEU A 165 -25.75 -2.31 -0.41
N THR A 166 -26.64 -1.74 0.41
CA THR A 166 -27.53 -2.53 1.30
C THR A 166 -28.48 -3.44 0.54
N PRO A 167 -28.99 -3.08 -0.66
CA PRO A 167 -29.80 -4.00 -1.49
C PRO A 167 -29.03 -5.24 -1.95
N ASP A 168 -27.69 -5.17 -1.96
CA ASP A 168 -26.80 -6.27 -2.35
C ASP A 168 -26.23 -7.01 -1.13
N GLY A 169 -26.75 -6.73 0.08
CA GLY A 169 -26.33 -7.36 1.33
C GLY A 169 -24.98 -6.89 1.86
N LEU A 170 -24.55 -5.68 1.48
CA LEU A 170 -23.36 -5.00 1.99
C LEU A 170 -23.77 -3.70 2.70
N ASP A 171 -22.78 -2.95 3.22
CA ASP A 171 -23.04 -1.67 3.88
C ASP A 171 -23.00 -0.51 2.89
N GLU A 172 -23.56 0.66 3.32
CA GLU A 172 -23.22 1.93 2.68
C GLU A 172 -21.71 2.18 2.75
N LYS A 173 -21.12 2.68 1.67
CA LYS A 173 -19.69 2.98 1.60
C LYS A 173 -19.43 4.42 1.24
N LEU A 174 -18.52 5.03 2.02
CA LEU A 174 -17.96 6.34 1.72
C LEU A 174 -17.08 6.23 0.47
N VAL A 175 -17.28 7.15 -0.47
CA VAL A 175 -16.49 7.25 -1.71
C VAL A 175 -15.62 8.51 -1.67
N LEU A 176 -16.17 9.67 -1.26
CA LEU A 176 -15.39 10.88 -0.98
C LEU A 176 -15.75 11.44 0.39
N ARG A 177 -14.74 11.95 1.09
CA ARG A 177 -14.94 12.68 2.33
C ARG A 177 -15.58 14.04 2.07
N LYS A 178 -16.10 14.67 3.12
CA LYS A 178 -16.74 16.01 3.05
C LYS A 178 -15.84 17.12 2.49
N ASP A 179 -14.53 16.96 2.63
CA ASP A 179 -13.51 17.87 2.09
C ASP A 179 -13.12 17.53 0.63
N GLY A 180 -13.79 16.54 0.01
CA GLY A 180 -13.53 16.10 -1.35
C GLY A 180 -12.30 15.19 -1.49
N THR A 181 -11.69 14.77 -0.39
CA THR A 181 -10.56 13.83 -0.44
C THR A 181 -11.03 12.41 -0.69
N SER A 182 -10.25 11.68 -1.50
CA SER A 182 -10.50 10.28 -1.84
C SER A 182 -10.24 9.36 -0.64
N VAL A 183 -10.97 8.25 -0.61
CA VAL A 183 -10.69 7.11 0.25
C VAL A 183 -10.08 5.97 -0.59
N TYR A 184 -9.57 4.92 0.04
CA TYR A 184 -8.90 3.81 -0.67
C TYR A 184 -9.74 3.22 -1.81
N ILE A 185 -11.03 3.00 -1.58
CA ILE A 185 -11.91 2.44 -2.60
C ILE A 185 -11.98 3.31 -3.87
N THR A 186 -11.92 4.63 -3.72
CA THR A 186 -11.95 5.58 -4.83
C THR A 186 -10.67 5.51 -5.67
N GLN A 187 -9.53 5.35 -5.00
CA GLN A 187 -8.24 5.19 -5.66
C GLN A 187 -8.19 3.87 -6.44
N ASP A 188 -8.71 2.79 -5.84
CA ASP A 188 -8.77 1.48 -6.49
C ASP A 188 -9.72 1.45 -7.68
N LEU A 189 -10.86 2.16 -7.61
CA LEU A 189 -11.74 2.38 -8.76
C LEU A 189 -10.98 3.06 -9.90
N GLY A 190 -10.24 4.14 -9.59
CA GLY A 190 -9.41 4.86 -10.55
C GLY A 190 -8.35 3.97 -11.18
N THR A 191 -7.63 3.21 -10.38
CA THR A 191 -6.58 2.31 -10.84
C THR A 191 -7.14 1.18 -11.70
N ALA A 192 -8.29 0.59 -11.35
CA ALA A 192 -8.93 -0.44 -12.14
C ALA A 192 -9.32 0.07 -13.54
N VAL A 193 -9.93 1.24 -13.61
CA VAL A 193 -10.29 1.87 -14.89
C VAL A 193 -9.04 2.24 -15.70
N GLN A 194 -7.99 2.74 -15.04
CA GLN A 194 -6.74 3.08 -15.71
C GLN A 194 -6.07 1.86 -16.33
N ARG A 195 -6.10 0.69 -15.67
CA ARG A 195 -5.57 -0.56 -16.23
C ARG A 195 -6.22 -0.94 -17.55
N VAL A 196 -7.53 -0.80 -17.66
CA VAL A 196 -8.25 -1.08 -18.92
C VAL A 196 -7.93 -0.05 -20.01
N LYS A 197 -7.68 1.22 -19.64
CA LYS A 197 -7.20 2.22 -20.59
C LYS A 197 -5.81 1.92 -21.11
N ASP A 198 -4.91 1.46 -20.23
CA ASP A 198 -3.53 1.13 -20.58
C ASP A 198 -3.43 -0.17 -21.39
N PHE A 199 -4.33 -1.12 -21.15
CA PHE A 199 -4.40 -2.42 -21.81
C PHE A 199 -5.81 -2.65 -22.38
N PRO A 200 -6.16 -2.00 -23.51
CA PRO A 200 -7.54 -2.03 -24.04
C PRO A 200 -8.03 -3.39 -24.51
N ASP A 201 -7.11 -4.33 -24.73
CA ASP A 201 -7.40 -5.71 -25.13
C ASP A 201 -7.61 -6.67 -23.94
N VAL A 202 -7.56 -6.18 -22.69
CA VAL A 202 -7.79 -7.01 -21.51
C VAL A 202 -9.26 -7.41 -21.39
N GLY A 203 -9.52 -8.70 -21.24
CA GLY A 203 -10.88 -9.25 -21.07
C GLY A 203 -11.35 -9.34 -19.62
N GLY A 204 -10.45 -9.20 -18.65
CA GLY A 204 -10.71 -9.29 -17.21
C GLY A 204 -9.45 -9.10 -16.41
N MET A 205 -9.57 -9.09 -15.07
CA MET A 205 -8.43 -8.91 -14.18
C MET A 205 -8.48 -9.88 -13.00
N VAL A 206 -7.32 -10.38 -12.61
CA VAL A 206 -7.14 -11.20 -11.41
C VAL A 206 -6.31 -10.40 -10.40
N TYR A 207 -6.84 -10.20 -9.21
CA TYR A 207 -6.18 -9.56 -8.10
C TYR A 207 -5.65 -10.61 -7.14
N THR A 208 -4.33 -10.78 -7.06
CA THR A 208 -3.69 -11.72 -6.14
C THR A 208 -3.33 -10.96 -4.86
N VAL A 209 -4.20 -11.05 -3.85
CA VAL A 209 -4.09 -10.28 -2.61
C VAL A 209 -4.54 -11.13 -1.42
N GLY A 210 -4.02 -10.85 -0.22
CA GLY A 210 -4.38 -11.58 1.00
C GLY A 210 -5.87 -11.50 1.35
N ASN A 211 -6.36 -12.52 2.01
CA ASN A 211 -7.78 -12.69 2.36
C ASN A 211 -8.34 -11.61 3.32
N GLU A 212 -7.49 -10.84 3.97
CA GLU A 212 -7.93 -9.66 4.75
C GLU A 212 -8.62 -8.61 3.88
N GLN A 213 -8.43 -8.66 2.54
CA GLN A 213 -9.04 -7.75 1.58
C GLN A 213 -10.28 -8.31 0.87
N ASP A 214 -10.77 -9.51 1.23
CA ASP A 214 -11.92 -10.15 0.58
C ASP A 214 -13.14 -9.23 0.50
N TYR A 215 -13.48 -8.58 1.61
CA TYR A 215 -14.60 -7.66 1.67
C TYR A 215 -14.38 -6.41 0.81
N HIS A 216 -13.18 -5.87 0.80
CA HIS A 216 -12.81 -4.70 -0.01
C HIS A 216 -12.98 -4.99 -1.51
N PHE A 217 -12.47 -6.12 -1.99
CA PHE A 217 -12.62 -6.51 -3.40
C PHE A 217 -14.05 -6.81 -3.79
N LYS A 218 -14.84 -7.42 -2.88
CA LYS A 218 -16.28 -7.63 -3.11
C LYS A 218 -17.00 -6.29 -3.33
N VAL A 219 -16.70 -5.28 -2.52
CA VAL A 219 -17.23 -3.92 -2.66
C VAL A 219 -16.75 -3.27 -3.96
N LEU A 220 -15.44 -3.31 -4.25
CA LEU A 220 -14.84 -2.72 -5.44
C LEU A 220 -15.49 -3.26 -6.72
N PHE A 221 -15.60 -4.57 -6.85
CA PHE A 221 -16.16 -5.21 -8.04
C PHE A 221 -17.64 -4.88 -8.22
N LEU A 222 -18.40 -4.81 -7.13
CA LEU A 222 -19.81 -4.46 -7.17
C LEU A 222 -20.01 -2.99 -7.61
N ILE A 223 -19.20 -2.06 -7.11
CA ILE A 223 -19.24 -0.65 -7.52
C ILE A 223 -18.95 -0.51 -9.02
N LEU A 224 -17.91 -1.17 -9.52
CA LEU A 224 -17.56 -1.16 -10.94
C LEU A 224 -18.69 -1.71 -11.83
N LYS A 225 -19.38 -2.77 -11.39
CA LYS A 225 -20.58 -3.29 -12.07
C LYS A 225 -21.72 -2.28 -12.09
N LYS A 226 -22.03 -1.65 -10.95
CA LYS A 226 -23.09 -0.63 -10.85
C LYS A 226 -22.78 0.62 -11.68
N LEU A 227 -21.52 0.97 -11.85
CA LEU A 227 -21.07 2.04 -12.76
C LEU A 227 -21.23 1.68 -14.24
N GLY A 228 -21.49 0.40 -14.57
CA GLY A 228 -21.76 -0.08 -15.91
C GLY A 228 -20.53 -0.49 -16.71
N TYR A 229 -19.40 -0.79 -16.05
CA TYR A 229 -18.23 -1.33 -16.74
C TYR A 229 -18.45 -2.80 -17.10
N SER A 230 -18.55 -3.12 -18.39
CA SER A 230 -18.80 -4.51 -18.87
C SER A 230 -17.71 -5.50 -18.45
N TRP A 231 -16.46 -5.07 -18.40
CA TRP A 231 -15.33 -5.90 -17.97
C TRP A 231 -15.36 -6.22 -16.46
N ALA A 232 -16.18 -5.53 -15.67
CA ALA A 232 -16.30 -5.77 -14.23
C ALA A 232 -16.90 -7.14 -13.88
N GLU A 233 -17.57 -7.81 -14.84
CA GLU A 233 -18.02 -9.19 -14.65
C GLU A 233 -16.89 -10.22 -14.65
N HIS A 234 -15.74 -9.84 -15.20
CA HIS A 234 -14.55 -10.68 -15.34
C HIS A 234 -13.43 -10.30 -14.35
N LEU A 235 -13.82 -9.72 -13.21
CA LEU A 235 -12.89 -9.43 -12.11
C LEU A 235 -12.89 -10.59 -11.11
N TYR A 236 -11.70 -11.01 -10.70
CA TYR A 236 -11.53 -12.09 -9.75
C TYR A 236 -10.51 -11.74 -8.68
N HIS A 237 -10.85 -11.98 -7.42
CA HIS A 237 -9.90 -11.91 -6.32
C HIS A 237 -9.35 -13.30 -6.04
N LEU A 238 -8.09 -13.53 -6.42
CA LEU A 238 -7.34 -14.72 -6.04
C LEU A 238 -6.80 -14.49 -4.62
N SER A 239 -7.65 -14.81 -3.66
CA SER A 239 -7.39 -14.66 -2.23
C SER A 239 -6.43 -15.74 -1.74
N TYR A 240 -5.46 -15.36 -0.91
CA TYR A 240 -4.60 -16.32 -0.21
C TYR A 240 -4.59 -16.05 1.30
N GLY A 241 -4.35 -17.11 2.09
CA GLY A 241 -4.25 -17.00 3.54
C GLY A 241 -2.99 -16.25 3.97
N MET A 242 -3.12 -15.51 5.07
CA MET A 242 -1.97 -14.82 5.66
C MET A 242 -0.95 -15.83 6.20
N VAL A 243 0.32 -15.48 6.05
CA VAL A 243 1.42 -16.25 6.64
C VAL A 243 1.74 -15.68 8.01
N ASP A 244 1.57 -16.47 9.04
CA ASP A 244 1.89 -16.10 10.41
C ASP A 244 3.16 -16.79 10.88
N LEU A 245 3.91 -16.14 11.75
CA LEU A 245 5.04 -16.76 12.47
C LEU A 245 4.51 -17.67 13.59
N PRO A 246 5.30 -18.66 14.05
CA PRO A 246 4.93 -19.45 15.23
C PRO A 246 4.63 -18.60 16.47
N SER A 247 5.22 -17.39 16.55
CA SER A 247 5.00 -16.40 17.60
C SER A 247 3.76 -15.52 17.39
N GLY A 248 3.05 -15.66 16.26
CA GLY A 248 1.86 -14.88 15.90
C GLY A 248 2.04 -14.03 14.65
N LYS A 249 1.14 -13.06 14.46
CA LYS A 249 1.12 -12.19 13.28
C LYS A 249 2.41 -11.36 13.14
N MET A 250 2.92 -11.24 11.92
CA MET A 250 4.01 -10.33 11.61
C MET A 250 3.56 -8.87 11.78
N LYS A 251 4.41 -8.05 12.38
CA LYS A 251 4.12 -6.64 12.62
C LYS A 251 5.30 -5.77 12.17
N SER A 252 5.17 -5.13 11.04
CA SER A 252 6.21 -4.26 10.47
C SER A 252 6.65 -3.14 11.41
N ARG A 253 5.71 -2.56 12.19
CA ARG A 253 6.00 -1.49 13.16
C ARG A 253 6.87 -1.95 14.33
N GLU A 254 6.82 -3.23 14.68
CA GLU A 254 7.57 -3.81 15.80
C GLU A 254 8.87 -4.47 15.32
N GLY A 255 9.15 -4.46 14.02
CA GLY A 255 10.33 -5.10 13.44
C GLY A 255 10.30 -6.63 13.51
N THR A 256 9.14 -7.24 13.77
CA THR A 256 8.95 -8.70 13.85
C THR A 256 8.47 -9.24 12.50
N VAL A 257 9.24 -8.97 11.45
CA VAL A 257 8.90 -9.41 10.08
C VAL A 257 10.05 -10.29 9.58
N VAL A 258 9.72 -11.43 8.99
CA VAL A 258 10.63 -12.17 8.12
C VAL A 258 10.35 -11.71 6.71
N ASP A 259 11.29 -11.06 6.09
CA ASP A 259 11.13 -10.58 4.73
C ASP A 259 11.48 -11.66 3.68
N ALA A 260 11.14 -11.39 2.41
CA ALA A 260 11.38 -12.33 1.33
C ALA A 260 12.89 -12.61 1.13
N ASP A 261 13.75 -11.61 1.32
CA ASP A 261 15.19 -11.76 1.14
C ASP A 261 15.80 -12.67 2.21
N ASP A 262 15.36 -12.53 3.46
CA ASP A 262 15.81 -13.39 4.56
C ASP A 262 15.39 -14.85 4.31
N LEU A 263 14.15 -15.05 3.85
CA LEU A 263 13.64 -16.38 3.49
C LEU A 263 14.42 -17.00 2.33
N ILE A 264 14.71 -16.24 1.29
CA ILE A 264 15.50 -16.68 0.12
C ILE A 264 16.91 -17.10 0.57
N SER A 265 17.55 -16.27 1.41
CA SER A 265 18.90 -16.55 1.93
C SER A 265 18.91 -17.83 2.77
N GLU A 266 18.00 -17.98 3.72
CA GLU A 266 17.88 -19.14 4.57
C GLU A 266 17.64 -20.44 3.78
N MET A 267 16.72 -20.38 2.80
CA MET A 267 16.43 -21.53 1.93
C MET A 267 17.61 -21.88 1.06
N THR A 268 18.34 -20.90 0.54
CA THR A 268 19.52 -21.11 -0.30
C THR A 268 20.67 -21.73 0.49
N GLU A 269 20.87 -21.34 1.75
CA GLU A 269 21.88 -21.90 2.65
C GLU A 269 21.53 -23.33 3.08
N THR A 270 20.26 -23.61 3.32
CA THR A 270 19.78 -24.91 3.78
C THR A 270 19.75 -25.98 2.70
N ALA A 271 19.46 -25.61 1.46
CA ALA A 271 19.32 -26.55 0.34
C ALA A 271 20.57 -27.41 0.06
N PRO A 272 21.83 -26.90 0.04
CA PRO A 272 23.01 -27.69 -0.17
C PRO A 272 23.24 -28.73 0.93
N VAL A 273 22.93 -28.40 2.19
CA VAL A 273 23.10 -29.30 3.34
C VAL A 273 22.13 -30.48 3.23
N SER A 274 20.88 -30.23 2.90
CA SER A 274 19.86 -31.27 2.71
C SER A 274 20.21 -32.20 1.55
N TYR A 275 20.74 -31.69 0.44
CA TYR A 275 21.13 -32.48 -0.72
C TYR A 275 22.35 -33.37 -0.47
N THR A 276 23.31 -32.93 0.33
CA THR A 276 24.49 -33.74 0.69
C THR A 276 24.14 -34.90 1.63
N HIS A 277 23.15 -34.73 2.50
CA HIS A 277 22.68 -35.81 3.38
C HIS A 277 21.78 -36.86 2.68
N LEU A 278 21.15 -36.51 1.56
CA LEU A 278 20.36 -37.46 0.77
C LEU A 278 21.22 -38.37 -0.12
N ARG A 279 22.52 -38.08 -0.31
CA ARG A 279 23.47 -38.87 -1.10
C ARG A 279 24.40 -39.74 -0.23
N ALA A 280 24.36 -39.67 1.09
CA ALA A 280 25.08 -40.52 2.02
C ALA A 280 24.17 -41.63 2.55
#